data_48cc25df1b806278e78ee5b10503b812
#
_entry.id   48cc25df1b806278e78ee5b10503b812
#
_cell.length_a   1.000
_cell.length_b   1.000
_cell.length_c   1.000
_cell.angle_alpha   90.00
_cell.angle_beta   90.00
_cell.angle_gamma   90.00
#
_symmetry.space_group_name_H-M   'P 1'
#
loop_
_entity.id
_entity.type
_entity.pdbx_description
1 polymer ?
#
loop_
_entity_poly.entity_id
_entity_poly.type
_entity_poly.pdbx_seq_one_letter_code
_entity_poly.pdbx_strand_id
1 'polypeptide(L)'
;RGIRVILDLAMNHSSSSHPWFQQAAEYLKSLPEGAEPDSSECPYVDYYHFSREYQGGYAQLDGTAWYYEARFWDGMPDLNLENEAVRREFEQIADFWLDMGVDGFRLDAVKEYVTGSTEDNVEILSWFADYVHGKDPENYLVCECWTDQNTYAKYYESGVDSMFDFAFADKSGIIANVMNGKASATSYAKNLETEQGMYAQYNPDYINAPFYTNHDMGRSAGYYAGENSEAQTKMGNALNLLMNGNVFLYYGEELGMKGSGKDENKRAPMYWSKDGNAEGMCKGPADMDDFRMKFDSLEEQQEDPDSIYNYVKQVIRVRNQNPVIARGTTAYLEQYSGEQCFALTRSYEGSNLLLLGNTSAEAVSVDLTGLTVGGTTAEELVLLGELYTGEETAERAGTVVTLPAYSILILGEE
;
A
#
# COMPACT_ATOMS: atom_id res chain seq x y z
N ARG A 1 4.07 17.57 -16.79
CA ARG A 1 3.14 17.88 -15.67
C ARG A 1 3.78 17.75 -14.30
N GLY A 2 5.06 17.32 -14.23
CA GLY A 2 5.77 17.14 -12.97
C GLY A 2 5.31 15.91 -12.14
N ILE A 3 4.68 14.94 -12.78
CA ILE A 3 4.30 13.66 -12.16
C ILE A 3 5.48 12.71 -12.30
N ARG A 4 5.95 12.16 -11.19
CA ARG A 4 6.94 11.09 -11.18
C ARG A 4 6.28 9.75 -11.48
N VAL A 5 7.01 8.84 -12.11
CA VAL A 5 6.52 7.52 -12.51
C VAL A 5 7.44 6.45 -11.97
N ILE A 6 6.88 5.50 -11.22
CA ILE A 6 7.58 4.29 -10.83
C ILE A 6 6.97 3.08 -11.54
N LEU A 7 7.79 2.07 -11.81
CA LEU A 7 7.35 0.83 -12.45
C LEU A 7 7.37 -0.33 -11.46
N ASP A 8 6.47 -1.28 -11.70
CA ASP A 8 6.48 -2.56 -11.01
C ASP A 8 7.63 -3.43 -11.53
N LEU A 9 8.45 -3.96 -10.64
CA LEU A 9 9.60 -4.78 -10.94
C LEU A 9 9.53 -6.09 -10.14
N ALA A 10 9.11 -7.16 -10.82
CA ALA A 10 9.06 -8.50 -10.25
C ALA A 10 10.43 -9.18 -10.36
N MET A 11 11.29 -9.01 -9.36
CA MET A 11 12.62 -9.64 -9.35
C MET A 11 12.58 -11.08 -8.85
N ASN A 12 11.56 -11.46 -8.07
CA ASN A 12 11.47 -12.79 -7.47
C ASN A 12 11.39 -13.92 -8.50
N HIS A 13 10.68 -13.71 -9.60
CA HIS A 13 10.34 -14.80 -10.53
C HIS A 13 10.29 -14.33 -11.97
N SER A 14 10.36 -15.30 -12.87
CA SER A 14 10.09 -15.10 -14.30
C SER A 14 8.87 -15.92 -14.74
N SER A 15 8.45 -15.76 -15.99
CA SER A 15 7.51 -16.70 -16.59
C SER A 15 8.23 -18.02 -16.90
N SER A 16 7.54 -19.18 -16.75
CA SER A 16 8.01 -20.45 -17.26
C SER A 16 8.23 -20.45 -18.79
N SER A 17 7.67 -19.47 -19.51
CA SER A 17 7.91 -19.22 -20.93
C SER A 17 9.09 -18.27 -21.20
N HIS A 18 9.75 -17.76 -20.15
CA HIS A 18 10.92 -16.89 -20.32
C HIS A 18 12.08 -17.62 -20.96
N PRO A 19 12.84 -17.00 -21.88
CA PRO A 19 13.96 -17.67 -22.56
C PRO A 19 15.01 -18.27 -21.62
N TRP A 20 15.29 -17.64 -20.48
CA TRP A 20 16.24 -18.18 -19.49
C TRP A 20 15.76 -19.53 -18.94
N PHE A 21 14.48 -19.58 -18.49
CA PHE A 21 13.92 -20.80 -17.94
C PHE A 21 13.81 -21.90 -19.00
N GLN A 22 13.36 -21.57 -20.22
CA GLN A 22 13.24 -22.52 -21.31
C GLN A 22 14.58 -23.15 -21.67
N GLN A 23 15.65 -22.37 -21.75
CA GLN A 23 17.00 -22.91 -22.05
C GLN A 23 17.52 -23.78 -20.92
N ALA A 24 17.34 -23.40 -19.66
CA ALA A 24 17.68 -24.23 -18.51
C ALA A 24 16.90 -25.55 -18.53
N ALA A 25 15.58 -25.48 -18.77
CA ALA A 25 14.70 -26.65 -18.83
C ALA A 25 15.08 -27.64 -19.97
N GLU A 26 15.35 -27.12 -21.18
CA GLU A 26 15.78 -27.90 -22.31
C GLU A 26 17.14 -28.59 -22.06
N TYR A 27 18.08 -27.85 -21.46
CA TYR A 27 19.39 -28.42 -21.10
C TYR A 27 19.23 -29.55 -20.08
N LEU A 28 18.48 -29.34 -18.99
CA LEU A 28 18.23 -30.34 -17.97
C LEU A 28 17.54 -31.60 -18.52
N LYS A 29 16.61 -31.43 -19.48
CA LYS A 29 15.95 -32.54 -20.20
C LYS A 29 16.93 -33.36 -21.09
N SER A 30 17.98 -32.72 -21.58
CA SER A 30 18.97 -33.35 -22.45
C SER A 30 20.05 -34.13 -21.68
N LEU A 31 20.17 -33.90 -20.37
CA LEU A 31 21.18 -34.55 -19.55
C LEU A 31 20.93 -36.08 -19.42
N PRO A 32 21.98 -36.90 -19.48
CA PRO A 32 21.88 -38.31 -19.14
C PRO A 32 21.39 -38.51 -17.69
N GLU A 33 20.73 -39.63 -17.44
CA GLU A 33 20.29 -40.00 -16.09
C GLU A 33 21.45 -39.95 -15.10
N GLY A 34 21.29 -39.19 -14.00
CA GLY A 34 22.32 -39.06 -12.95
C GLY A 34 23.41 -38.02 -13.25
N ALA A 35 23.44 -37.42 -14.43
CA ALA A 35 24.40 -36.34 -14.72
C ALA A 35 24.04 -35.05 -13.98
N GLU A 36 25.04 -34.34 -13.47
CA GLU A 36 24.87 -33.01 -12.87
C GLU A 36 24.94 -31.94 -13.98
N PRO A 37 24.19 -30.83 -13.83
CA PRO A 37 24.24 -29.71 -14.76
C PRO A 37 25.59 -29.00 -14.69
N ASP A 38 26.04 -28.49 -15.84
CA ASP A 38 27.24 -27.67 -15.96
C ASP A 38 26.88 -26.30 -16.48
N SER A 39 27.02 -25.26 -15.61
CA SER A 39 26.70 -23.87 -15.93
C SER A 39 27.63 -23.30 -17.02
N SER A 40 28.77 -23.91 -17.31
CA SER A 40 29.60 -23.50 -18.44
C SER A 40 28.97 -23.87 -19.79
N GLU A 41 28.11 -24.89 -19.83
CA GLU A 41 27.34 -25.30 -21.01
C GLU A 41 26.01 -24.57 -21.10
N CYS A 42 25.34 -24.34 -19.97
CA CYS A 42 24.10 -23.59 -19.88
C CYS A 42 24.08 -22.71 -18.62
N PRO A 43 24.46 -21.43 -18.70
CA PRO A 43 24.52 -20.55 -17.52
C PRO A 43 23.17 -20.36 -16.83
N TYR A 44 22.06 -20.55 -17.53
CA TYR A 44 20.72 -20.36 -16.99
C TYR A 44 20.29 -21.42 -15.98
N VAL A 45 21.01 -22.53 -15.82
CA VAL A 45 20.72 -23.49 -14.75
C VAL A 45 21.01 -22.94 -13.37
N ASP A 46 21.90 -21.93 -13.27
CA ASP A 46 22.21 -21.24 -12.02
C ASP A 46 21.32 -19.99 -11.80
N TYR A 47 20.47 -19.63 -12.78
CA TYR A 47 19.52 -18.52 -12.65
C TYR A 47 18.28 -18.89 -11.83
N TYR A 48 18.07 -20.20 -11.61
CA TYR A 48 16.95 -20.76 -10.86
C TYR A 48 17.44 -21.81 -9.87
N HIS A 49 16.63 -22.10 -8.86
CA HIS A 49 16.91 -23.17 -7.91
C HIS A 49 16.34 -24.50 -8.42
N PHE A 50 17.20 -25.38 -8.93
CA PHE A 50 16.84 -26.73 -9.34
C PHE A 50 17.26 -27.78 -8.30
N SER A 51 16.45 -28.81 -8.11
CA SER A 51 16.72 -29.93 -7.19
C SER A 51 16.20 -31.24 -7.76
N ARG A 52 16.86 -32.35 -7.43
CA ARG A 52 16.33 -33.69 -7.70
C ARG A 52 15.42 -34.22 -6.60
N GLU A 53 15.39 -33.52 -5.48
CA GLU A 53 14.51 -33.81 -4.36
C GLU A 53 13.37 -32.81 -4.31
N TYR A 54 12.14 -33.32 -4.13
CA TYR A 54 10.98 -32.46 -3.93
C TYR A 54 11.12 -31.66 -2.65
N GLN A 55 10.87 -30.36 -2.74
CA GLN A 55 10.82 -29.44 -1.61
C GLN A 55 9.47 -28.69 -1.61
N GLY A 56 9.03 -28.22 -0.46
CA GLY A 56 7.82 -27.38 -0.38
C GLY A 56 8.00 -26.09 -1.18
N GLY A 57 7.06 -25.79 -2.07
CA GLY A 57 7.16 -24.63 -2.98
C GLY A 57 7.90 -24.92 -4.29
N TYR A 58 8.26 -26.18 -4.55
CA TYR A 58 8.88 -26.61 -5.80
C TYR A 58 7.88 -27.31 -6.71
N ALA A 59 7.95 -27.03 -8.01
CA ALA A 59 7.21 -27.70 -9.07
C ALA A 59 8.10 -28.70 -9.82
N GLN A 60 7.52 -29.79 -10.31
CA GLN A 60 8.25 -30.76 -11.11
C GLN A 60 8.48 -30.24 -12.53
N LEU A 61 9.73 -30.36 -13.03
CA LEU A 61 10.03 -30.13 -14.43
C LEU A 61 9.60 -31.34 -15.25
N ASP A 62 8.51 -31.18 -16.00
CA ASP A 62 7.88 -32.26 -16.77
C ASP A 62 8.85 -33.11 -17.58
N GLY A 63 8.71 -34.44 -17.45
CA GLY A 63 9.51 -35.41 -18.16
C GLY A 63 10.92 -35.64 -17.60
N THR A 64 11.24 -35.10 -16.43
CA THR A 64 12.53 -35.23 -15.77
C THR A 64 12.39 -35.63 -14.29
N ALA A 65 13.53 -35.91 -13.64
CA ALA A 65 13.63 -36.09 -12.19
C ALA A 65 13.90 -34.74 -11.46
N TRP A 66 13.88 -33.61 -12.16
CA TRP A 66 14.18 -32.33 -11.62
C TRP A 66 12.92 -31.59 -11.10
N TYR A 67 13.10 -30.80 -10.06
CA TYR A 67 12.14 -29.83 -9.51
C TYR A 67 12.79 -28.46 -9.55
N TYR A 68 11.99 -27.41 -9.63
CA TYR A 68 12.43 -26.01 -9.56
C TYR A 68 11.58 -25.23 -8.57
N GLU A 69 12.16 -24.25 -7.92
CA GLU A 69 11.44 -23.39 -7.01
C GLU A 69 10.39 -22.57 -7.76
N ALA A 70 9.15 -22.54 -7.23
CA ALA A 70 8.02 -21.84 -7.80
C ALA A 70 7.00 -21.55 -6.67
N ARG A 71 7.33 -20.57 -5.84
CA ARG A 71 6.58 -20.26 -4.61
C ARG A 71 5.12 -19.92 -4.85
N PHE A 72 4.81 -19.26 -5.96
CA PHE A 72 3.46 -18.86 -6.32
C PHE A 72 2.71 -19.96 -7.07
N TRP A 73 3.26 -20.42 -8.17
CA TRP A 73 2.74 -21.55 -8.98
C TRP A 73 3.75 -21.96 -10.05
N ASP A 74 3.56 -23.12 -10.64
CA ASP A 74 4.47 -23.76 -11.59
C ASP A 74 4.78 -22.94 -12.86
N GLY A 75 3.92 -21.99 -13.23
CA GLY A 75 4.15 -21.03 -14.32
C GLY A 75 5.08 -19.87 -13.97
N MET A 76 5.48 -19.73 -12.71
CA MET A 76 6.31 -18.63 -12.18
C MET A 76 7.53 -19.18 -11.45
N PRO A 77 8.56 -19.68 -12.17
CA PRO A 77 9.80 -20.14 -11.56
C PRO A 77 10.56 -19.00 -10.88
N ASP A 78 11.00 -19.24 -9.64
CA ASP A 78 11.71 -18.28 -8.83
C ASP A 78 13.16 -18.14 -9.31
N LEU A 79 13.64 -16.89 -9.37
CA LEU A 79 14.99 -16.54 -9.78
C LEU A 79 15.95 -16.62 -8.59
N ASN A 80 17.15 -17.11 -8.83
CA ASN A 80 18.23 -17.16 -7.86
C ASN A 80 18.91 -15.78 -7.74
N LEU A 81 18.39 -14.91 -6.87
CA LEU A 81 18.94 -13.57 -6.61
C LEU A 81 20.27 -13.59 -5.82
N GLU A 82 20.69 -14.75 -5.30
CA GLU A 82 22.04 -14.89 -4.74
C GLU A 82 23.11 -14.99 -5.85
N ASN A 83 22.71 -15.32 -7.09
CA ASN A 83 23.60 -15.39 -8.23
C ASN A 83 23.89 -13.98 -8.79
N GLU A 84 25.18 -13.60 -8.76
CA GLU A 84 25.65 -12.31 -9.29
C GLU A 84 25.31 -12.09 -10.77
N ALA A 85 25.17 -13.14 -11.58
CA ALA A 85 24.78 -12.97 -12.98
C ALA A 85 23.31 -12.52 -13.10
N VAL A 86 22.43 -13.05 -12.26
CA VAL A 86 21.03 -12.61 -12.17
C VAL A 86 20.95 -11.17 -11.65
N ARG A 87 21.73 -10.83 -10.62
CA ARG A 87 21.82 -9.45 -10.12
C ARG A 87 22.22 -8.47 -11.24
N ARG A 88 23.22 -8.82 -12.05
CA ARG A 88 23.65 -7.97 -13.20
C ARG A 88 22.57 -7.81 -14.27
N GLU A 89 21.73 -8.80 -14.50
CA GLU A 89 20.58 -8.64 -15.40
C GLU A 89 19.61 -7.59 -14.84
N PHE A 90 19.32 -7.61 -13.55
CA PHE A 90 18.44 -6.61 -12.93
C PHE A 90 19.06 -5.22 -12.88
N GLU A 91 20.38 -5.08 -12.71
CA GLU A 91 21.07 -3.81 -12.89
C GLU A 91 20.88 -3.24 -14.30
N GLN A 92 21.01 -4.07 -15.34
CA GLN A 92 20.78 -3.63 -16.73
C GLN A 92 19.31 -3.29 -16.99
N ILE A 93 18.37 -4.03 -16.42
CA ILE A 93 16.94 -3.74 -16.51
C ILE A 93 16.63 -2.40 -15.83
N ALA A 94 17.19 -2.17 -14.64
CA ALA A 94 17.03 -0.90 -13.93
C ALA A 94 17.63 0.26 -14.74
N ASP A 95 18.85 0.13 -15.26
CA ASP A 95 19.49 1.14 -16.11
C ASP A 95 18.62 1.49 -17.31
N PHE A 96 18.09 0.48 -18.02
CA PHE A 96 17.25 0.69 -19.19
C PHE A 96 16.02 1.58 -18.86
N TRP A 97 15.34 1.33 -17.74
CA TRP A 97 14.14 2.09 -17.40
C TRP A 97 14.45 3.46 -16.79
N LEU A 98 15.51 3.56 -15.97
CA LEU A 98 15.97 4.84 -15.41
C LEU A 98 16.46 5.78 -16.53
N ASP A 99 17.19 5.27 -17.52
CA ASP A 99 17.62 6.03 -18.71
C ASP A 99 16.44 6.54 -19.54
N MET A 100 15.29 5.86 -19.48
CA MET A 100 14.03 6.30 -20.11
C MET A 100 13.28 7.36 -19.26
N GLY A 101 13.76 7.68 -18.08
CA GLY A 101 13.18 8.71 -17.20
C GLY A 101 12.13 8.18 -16.21
N VAL A 102 12.19 6.91 -15.85
CA VAL A 102 11.44 6.36 -14.71
C VAL A 102 12.08 6.83 -13.42
N ASP A 103 11.27 7.18 -12.42
CA ASP A 103 11.71 7.76 -11.15
C ASP A 103 11.87 6.72 -10.02
N GLY A 104 11.83 5.43 -10.35
CA GLY A 104 12.01 4.35 -9.36
C GLY A 104 11.14 3.13 -9.60
N PHE A 105 11.05 2.25 -8.60
CA PHE A 105 10.40 0.96 -8.75
C PHE A 105 9.53 0.59 -7.55
N ARG A 106 8.46 -0.16 -7.82
CA ARG A 106 7.78 -0.99 -6.83
C ARG A 106 8.37 -2.40 -6.92
N LEU A 107 8.94 -2.90 -5.84
CA LEU A 107 9.57 -4.21 -5.77
C LEU A 107 8.56 -5.24 -5.28
N ASP A 108 8.23 -6.18 -6.16
CA ASP A 108 7.26 -7.25 -5.92
C ASP A 108 7.83 -8.32 -5.00
N ALA A 109 6.99 -8.85 -4.09
CA ALA A 109 7.21 -10.07 -3.32
C ALA A 109 8.59 -10.19 -2.64
N VAL A 110 9.11 -9.09 -2.07
CA VAL A 110 10.48 -9.04 -1.52
C VAL A 110 10.74 -10.05 -0.40
N LYS A 111 9.70 -10.59 0.23
CA LYS A 111 9.80 -11.64 1.25
C LYS A 111 10.22 -12.99 0.67
N GLU A 112 10.02 -13.21 -0.61
CA GLU A 112 10.25 -14.49 -1.27
C GLU A 112 11.59 -14.55 -2.04
N TYR A 113 12.39 -13.48 -2.07
CA TYR A 113 13.67 -13.42 -2.80
C TYR A 113 14.65 -14.50 -2.39
N VAL A 114 14.70 -14.82 -1.08
CA VAL A 114 15.36 -16.01 -0.53
C VAL A 114 14.37 -16.64 0.43
N THR A 115 13.77 -17.75 0.01
CA THR A 115 12.69 -18.40 0.75
C THR A 115 13.07 -18.72 2.18
N GLY A 116 12.32 -18.13 3.14
CA GLY A 116 12.45 -18.40 4.57
C GLY A 116 13.53 -17.61 5.29
N SER A 117 14.27 -16.74 4.62
CA SER A 117 15.34 -15.93 5.23
C SER A 117 15.05 -14.42 5.11
N THR A 118 14.67 -13.79 6.22
CA THR A 118 14.53 -12.32 6.27
C THR A 118 15.87 -11.62 6.10
N GLU A 119 16.95 -12.17 6.66
CA GLU A 119 18.29 -11.59 6.63
C GLU A 119 18.83 -11.54 5.20
N ASP A 120 18.72 -12.66 4.47
CA ASP A 120 19.19 -12.72 3.08
C ASP A 120 18.32 -11.85 2.15
N ASN A 121 17.00 -11.77 2.40
CA ASN A 121 16.11 -10.85 1.69
C ASN A 121 16.52 -9.38 1.88
N VAL A 122 16.88 -8.98 3.10
CA VAL A 122 17.38 -7.64 3.40
C VAL A 122 18.70 -7.37 2.69
N GLU A 123 19.63 -8.36 2.62
CA GLU A 123 20.87 -8.23 1.87
C GLU A 123 20.63 -8.01 0.37
N ILE A 124 19.75 -8.80 -0.25
CA ILE A 124 19.37 -8.63 -1.66
C ILE A 124 18.78 -7.24 -1.91
N LEU A 125 17.90 -6.79 -1.03
CA LEU A 125 17.31 -5.46 -1.14
C LEU A 125 18.36 -4.35 -0.96
N SER A 126 19.30 -4.51 -0.02
CA SER A 126 20.38 -3.53 0.19
C SER A 126 21.23 -3.37 -1.08
N TRP A 127 21.61 -4.48 -1.70
CA TRP A 127 22.33 -4.43 -2.99
C TRP A 127 21.56 -3.61 -4.03
N PHE A 128 20.25 -3.89 -4.19
CA PHE A 128 19.46 -3.23 -5.22
C PHE A 128 19.17 -1.76 -4.89
N ALA A 129 18.92 -1.45 -3.61
CA ALA A 129 18.74 -0.08 -3.14
C ALA A 129 20.00 0.76 -3.36
N ASP A 130 21.16 0.25 -2.97
CA ASP A 130 22.46 0.91 -3.20
C ASP A 130 22.72 1.16 -4.69
N TYR A 131 22.35 0.20 -5.54
CA TYR A 131 22.51 0.33 -6.99
C TYR A 131 21.65 1.45 -7.56
N VAL A 132 20.35 1.44 -7.25
CA VAL A 132 19.37 2.41 -7.79
C VAL A 132 19.60 3.81 -7.24
N HIS A 133 19.84 3.96 -5.93
CA HIS A 133 20.16 5.25 -5.31
C HIS A 133 21.53 5.76 -5.72
N GLY A 134 22.46 4.86 -6.06
CA GLY A 134 23.76 5.23 -6.63
C GLY A 134 23.67 5.87 -8.02
N LYS A 135 22.57 5.65 -8.77
CA LYS A 135 22.29 6.33 -10.06
C LYS A 135 21.73 7.73 -9.82
N ASP A 136 20.74 7.83 -8.96
CA ASP A 136 20.15 9.10 -8.50
C ASP A 136 19.52 8.85 -7.11
N PRO A 137 19.95 9.58 -6.06
CA PRO A 137 19.37 9.42 -4.72
C PRO A 137 17.89 9.83 -4.62
N GLU A 138 17.32 10.49 -5.64
CA GLU A 138 15.91 10.82 -5.71
C GLU A 138 15.04 9.69 -6.31
N ASN A 139 15.64 8.60 -6.81
CA ASN A 139 14.91 7.43 -7.24
C ASN A 139 14.20 6.77 -6.05
N TYR A 140 12.92 6.43 -6.22
CA TYR A 140 12.08 5.94 -5.14
C TYR A 140 11.87 4.43 -5.22
N LEU A 141 12.12 3.74 -4.12
CA LEU A 141 11.89 2.30 -3.99
C LEU A 141 10.80 2.01 -2.95
N VAL A 142 9.72 1.37 -3.37
CA VAL A 142 8.67 0.88 -2.48
C VAL A 142 8.52 -0.63 -2.61
N CYS A 143 8.48 -1.34 -1.48
CA CYS A 143 8.52 -2.79 -1.47
C CYS A 143 7.20 -3.41 -1.01
N GLU A 144 6.79 -4.48 -1.69
CA GLU A 144 5.73 -5.34 -1.21
C GLU A 144 6.30 -6.50 -0.40
N CYS A 145 6.01 -6.46 0.90
CA CYS A 145 6.36 -7.52 1.85
C CYS A 145 5.10 -7.97 2.60
N TRP A 146 4.34 -8.86 1.99
CA TRP A 146 3.05 -9.30 2.54
C TRP A 146 3.26 -10.29 3.69
N THR A 147 3.40 -9.75 4.89
CA THR A 147 3.61 -10.49 6.13
C THR A 147 3.16 -9.65 7.33
N ASP A 148 3.42 -10.12 8.55
CA ASP A 148 3.14 -9.34 9.77
C ASP A 148 4.06 -8.10 9.90
N GLN A 149 3.55 -7.10 10.62
CA GLN A 149 4.19 -5.79 10.75
C GLN A 149 5.61 -5.85 11.36
N ASN A 150 5.82 -6.71 12.36
CA ASN A 150 7.15 -6.84 12.97
C ASN A 150 8.18 -7.43 11.98
N THR A 151 7.72 -8.25 11.06
CA THR A 151 8.59 -8.84 10.03
C THR A 151 8.90 -7.83 8.95
N TYR A 152 7.90 -7.17 8.32
CA TYR A 152 8.22 -6.23 7.24
C TYR A 152 8.94 -4.96 7.73
N ALA A 153 8.79 -4.57 9.00
CA ALA A 153 9.55 -3.46 9.59
C ALA A 153 11.06 -3.67 9.47
N LYS A 154 11.55 -4.92 9.59
CA LYS A 154 12.99 -5.24 9.50
C LYS A 154 13.57 -4.94 8.11
N TYR A 155 12.75 -4.99 7.08
CA TYR A 155 13.20 -4.75 5.71
C TYR A 155 13.63 -3.30 5.46
N TYR A 156 13.26 -2.35 6.33
CA TYR A 156 13.80 -0.99 6.30
C TYR A 156 15.33 -0.92 6.55
N GLU A 157 15.93 -1.95 7.15
CA GLU A 157 17.41 -2.04 7.28
C GLU A 157 18.13 -2.09 5.93
N SER A 158 17.41 -2.49 4.87
CA SER A 158 17.97 -2.57 3.51
C SER A 158 18.26 -1.22 2.87
N GLY A 159 17.77 -0.11 3.43
CA GLY A 159 17.92 1.22 2.84
C GLY A 159 16.92 1.54 1.73
N VAL A 160 15.89 0.70 1.49
CA VAL A 160 14.76 1.07 0.65
C VAL A 160 13.96 2.21 1.29
N ASP A 161 13.33 3.07 0.47
CA ASP A 161 12.59 4.22 0.98
C ASP A 161 11.35 3.81 1.74
N SER A 162 10.60 2.84 1.22
CA SER A 162 9.28 2.52 1.74
C SER A 162 8.94 1.04 1.70
N MET A 163 8.16 0.63 2.69
CA MET A 163 7.45 -0.65 2.72
C MET A 163 5.94 -0.38 2.68
N PHE A 164 5.18 -1.13 1.87
CA PHE A 164 3.73 -1.07 1.92
C PHE A 164 3.19 -1.48 3.28
N ASP A 165 2.34 -0.63 3.84
CA ASP A 165 1.80 -0.79 5.19
C ASP A 165 0.58 -1.72 5.20
N PHE A 166 0.82 -3.01 5.26
CA PHE A 166 -0.22 -4.04 5.29
C PHE A 166 -1.05 -4.05 6.57
N ALA A 167 -0.57 -3.47 7.67
CA ALA A 167 -1.32 -3.46 8.93
C ALA A 167 -2.64 -2.70 8.84
N PHE A 168 -2.68 -1.65 8.02
CA PHE A 168 -3.88 -0.82 7.85
C PHE A 168 -4.74 -1.24 6.65
N ALA A 169 -4.19 -2.03 5.74
CA ALA A 169 -4.81 -2.42 4.48
C ALA A 169 -5.78 -3.59 4.58
N ASP A 170 -6.57 -3.80 3.51
CA ASP A 170 -7.52 -4.90 3.31
C ASP A 170 -8.72 -4.88 4.29
N LYS A 171 -9.67 -5.77 4.04
CA LYS A 171 -10.90 -5.99 4.86
C LYS A 171 -10.63 -6.41 6.31
N SER A 172 -9.44 -6.91 6.59
CA SER A 172 -8.99 -7.35 7.90
C SER A 172 -8.00 -6.38 8.57
N GLY A 173 -7.59 -5.33 7.88
CA GLY A 173 -6.70 -4.31 8.42
C GLY A 173 -7.37 -3.38 9.41
N ILE A 174 -6.56 -2.53 10.03
CA ILE A 174 -6.99 -1.63 11.10
C ILE A 174 -8.12 -0.71 10.62
N ILE A 175 -8.00 -0.10 9.43
CA ILE A 175 -9.01 0.82 8.90
C ILE A 175 -10.37 0.12 8.78
N ALA A 176 -10.44 -1.01 8.09
CA ALA A 176 -11.69 -1.73 7.89
C ALA A 176 -12.30 -2.25 9.19
N ASN A 177 -11.46 -2.69 10.15
CA ASN A 177 -11.93 -3.15 11.45
C ASN A 177 -12.51 -2.01 12.30
N VAL A 178 -11.89 -0.83 12.30
CA VAL A 178 -12.40 0.36 12.97
C VAL A 178 -13.73 0.79 12.32
N MET A 179 -13.77 0.90 11.00
CA MET A 179 -14.98 1.31 10.28
C MET A 179 -16.16 0.34 10.41
N ASN A 180 -15.89 -0.94 10.64
CA ASN A 180 -16.92 -1.96 10.91
C ASN A 180 -17.26 -2.14 12.39
N GLY A 181 -16.69 -1.32 13.29
CA GLY A 181 -16.91 -1.42 14.74
C GLY A 181 -16.35 -2.70 15.37
N LYS A 182 -15.41 -3.38 14.70
CA LYS A 182 -14.69 -4.56 15.23
C LYS A 182 -13.49 -4.18 16.09
N ALA A 183 -13.00 -2.96 15.91
CA ALA A 183 -11.96 -2.34 16.73
C ALA A 183 -12.40 -0.91 17.07
N SER A 184 -11.91 -0.39 18.20
CA SER A 184 -12.17 1.00 18.61
C SER A 184 -11.42 2.00 17.71
N ALA A 185 -11.92 3.22 17.63
CA ALA A 185 -11.26 4.31 16.92
C ALA A 185 -9.83 4.56 17.43
N THR A 186 -9.59 4.33 18.73
CA THR A 186 -8.27 4.44 19.35
C THR A 186 -7.25 3.52 18.69
N SER A 187 -7.66 2.37 18.15
CA SER A 187 -6.77 1.42 17.48
C SER A 187 -6.06 2.06 16.28
N TYR A 188 -6.73 2.93 15.53
CA TYR A 188 -6.14 3.66 14.42
C TYR A 188 -5.00 4.58 14.89
N ALA A 189 -5.28 5.50 15.81
CA ALA A 189 -4.30 6.49 16.27
C ALA A 189 -3.12 5.84 17.04
N LYS A 190 -3.42 4.86 17.89
CA LYS A 190 -2.42 4.14 18.67
C LYS A 190 -1.45 3.33 17.78
N ASN A 191 -1.96 2.68 16.74
CA ASN A 191 -1.08 1.93 15.84
C ASN A 191 -0.21 2.87 15.00
N LEU A 192 -0.72 4.03 14.55
CA LEU A 192 0.10 5.05 13.87
C LEU A 192 1.27 5.55 14.73
N GLU A 193 1.09 5.74 16.03
CA GLU A 193 2.18 6.09 16.93
C GLU A 193 3.15 4.92 17.13
N THR A 194 2.64 3.70 17.29
CA THR A 194 3.45 2.51 17.56
C THR A 194 4.34 2.16 16.38
N GLU A 195 3.81 2.20 15.16
CA GLU A 195 4.55 1.80 13.96
C GLU A 195 5.71 2.72 13.64
N GLN A 196 5.55 4.04 13.86
CA GLN A 196 6.65 4.98 13.58
C GLN A 196 7.88 4.69 14.46
N GLY A 197 7.68 4.31 15.72
CA GLY A 197 8.77 3.87 16.59
C GLY A 197 9.38 2.55 16.15
N MET A 198 8.56 1.65 15.63
CA MET A 198 9.01 0.35 15.10
C MET A 198 9.85 0.52 13.83
N TYR A 199 9.40 1.32 12.86
CA TYR A 199 10.12 1.52 11.59
C TYR A 199 11.41 2.31 11.80
N ALA A 200 11.36 3.38 12.61
CA ALA A 200 12.51 4.20 12.94
C ALA A 200 13.64 3.44 13.68
N GLN A 201 13.32 2.31 14.32
CA GLN A 201 14.31 1.43 14.92
C GLN A 201 15.25 0.81 13.88
N TYR A 202 14.72 0.52 12.68
CA TYR A 202 15.46 -0.11 11.57
C TYR A 202 16.03 0.91 10.59
N ASN A 203 15.28 1.98 10.31
CA ASN A 203 15.75 3.10 9.49
C ASN A 203 15.11 4.40 10.00
N PRO A 204 15.89 5.35 10.59
CA PRO A 204 15.33 6.60 11.08
C PRO A 204 14.79 7.51 9.96
N ASP A 205 15.24 7.31 8.73
CA ASP A 205 14.82 8.08 7.55
C ASP A 205 13.73 7.36 6.72
N TYR A 206 13.10 6.32 7.28
CA TYR A 206 12.03 5.57 6.62
C TYR A 206 10.89 6.48 6.15
N ILE A 207 10.30 6.11 5.02
CA ILE A 207 9.06 6.71 4.54
C ILE A 207 7.98 5.62 4.55
N ASN A 208 6.90 5.80 5.32
CA ASN A 208 5.79 4.86 5.27
C ASN A 208 5.09 4.89 3.91
N ALA A 209 4.57 3.76 3.43
CA ALA A 209 3.76 3.67 2.23
C ALA A 209 2.35 3.12 2.54
N PRO A 210 1.48 3.94 3.16
CA PRO A 210 0.12 3.53 3.44
C PRO A 210 -0.66 3.27 2.16
N PHE A 211 -1.49 2.23 2.19
CA PHE A 211 -2.47 1.94 1.16
C PHE A 211 -3.69 1.26 1.78
N TYR A 212 -4.84 1.35 1.15
CA TYR A 212 -6.05 0.73 1.68
C TYR A 212 -6.38 -0.56 0.94
N THR A 213 -6.29 -0.54 -0.37
CA THR A 213 -6.46 -1.69 -1.24
C THR A 213 -5.43 -1.66 -2.37
N ASN A 214 -5.29 -2.80 -3.05
CA ASN A 214 -4.45 -2.93 -4.23
C ASN A 214 -5.08 -3.91 -5.24
N HIS A 215 -4.35 -4.26 -6.28
CA HIS A 215 -4.80 -5.17 -7.34
C HIS A 215 -4.96 -6.64 -6.90
N ASP A 216 -4.49 -7.01 -5.70
CA ASP A 216 -4.58 -8.36 -5.13
C ASP A 216 -5.63 -8.44 -4.00
N MET A 217 -6.20 -7.32 -3.60
CA MET A 217 -7.22 -7.22 -2.55
C MET A 217 -8.58 -6.85 -3.12
N GLY A 218 -9.65 -7.24 -2.41
CA GLY A 218 -10.97 -6.72 -2.70
C GLY A 218 -11.04 -5.21 -2.49
N ARG A 219 -11.79 -4.50 -3.33
CA ARG A 219 -11.95 -3.04 -3.23
C ARG A 219 -12.76 -2.65 -2.00
N SER A 220 -12.43 -1.52 -1.38
CA SER A 220 -12.92 -1.10 -0.06
C SER A 220 -14.44 -0.91 0.01
N ALA A 221 -15.09 -0.47 -1.05
CA ALA A 221 -16.54 -0.33 -1.10
C ALA A 221 -17.30 -1.67 -0.87
N GLY A 222 -16.62 -2.79 -1.06
CA GLY A 222 -17.12 -4.13 -0.74
C GLY A 222 -17.00 -4.53 0.74
N TYR A 223 -16.29 -3.77 1.56
CA TYR A 223 -16.08 -4.07 2.97
C TYR A 223 -17.27 -3.63 3.84
N TYR A 224 -18.12 -2.76 3.33
CA TYR A 224 -19.19 -2.10 4.05
C TYR A 224 -20.56 -2.44 3.48
N ALA A 225 -21.53 -2.60 4.35
CA ALA A 225 -22.90 -2.92 3.99
C ALA A 225 -23.91 -2.05 4.75
N GLY A 226 -25.15 -1.99 4.25
CA GLY A 226 -26.21 -1.20 4.87
C GLY A 226 -26.20 0.27 4.48
N GLU A 227 -26.94 1.06 5.21
CA GLU A 227 -27.24 2.47 4.90
C GLU A 227 -26.01 3.36 5.03
N ASN A 228 -25.10 3.06 5.96
CA ASN A 228 -23.90 3.88 6.22
C ASN A 228 -22.72 3.51 5.28
N SER A 229 -22.90 2.59 4.34
CA SER A 229 -21.79 2.04 3.55
C SER A 229 -21.07 3.09 2.69
N GLU A 230 -21.73 4.14 2.26
CA GLU A 230 -21.11 5.23 1.53
C GLU A 230 -20.25 6.09 2.47
N ALA A 231 -20.81 6.52 3.61
CA ALA A 231 -20.08 7.26 4.63
C ALA A 231 -18.85 6.47 5.13
N GLN A 232 -18.99 5.15 5.33
CA GLN A 232 -17.88 4.28 5.70
C GLN A 232 -16.81 4.17 4.60
N THR A 233 -17.22 4.15 3.32
CA THR A 233 -16.28 4.15 2.18
C THR A 233 -15.50 5.46 2.11
N LYS A 234 -16.19 6.60 2.25
CA LYS A 234 -15.58 7.93 2.33
C LYS A 234 -14.58 8.00 3.48
N MET A 235 -15.02 7.68 4.69
CA MET A 235 -14.19 7.75 5.91
C MET A 235 -13.00 6.79 5.85
N GLY A 236 -13.16 5.57 5.37
CA GLY A 236 -12.06 4.61 5.22
C GLY A 236 -10.97 5.13 4.27
N ASN A 237 -11.36 5.74 3.15
CA ASN A 237 -10.41 6.42 2.26
C ASN A 237 -9.73 7.62 2.95
N ALA A 238 -10.46 8.41 3.74
CA ALA A 238 -9.88 9.53 4.48
C ALA A 238 -8.85 9.05 5.52
N LEU A 239 -9.15 7.98 6.27
CA LEU A 239 -8.21 7.41 7.23
C LEU A 239 -6.92 6.97 6.55
N ASN A 240 -6.98 6.31 5.38
CA ASN A 240 -5.79 5.98 4.61
C ASN A 240 -5.04 7.24 4.15
N LEU A 241 -5.73 8.17 3.50
CA LEU A 241 -5.13 9.37 2.92
C LEU A 241 -4.55 10.34 3.97
N LEU A 242 -4.96 10.27 5.21
CA LEU A 242 -4.43 11.09 6.31
C LEU A 242 -3.32 10.41 7.13
N MET A 243 -2.87 9.22 6.73
CA MET A 243 -1.66 8.61 7.30
C MET A 243 -0.40 9.36 6.86
N ASN A 244 0.69 9.23 7.62
CA ASN A 244 2.00 9.78 7.25
C ASN A 244 2.67 8.97 6.14
N GLY A 245 3.66 9.54 5.49
CA GLY A 245 4.42 8.91 4.40
C GLY A 245 3.84 9.18 3.00
N ASN A 246 4.20 8.34 2.05
CA ASN A 246 3.72 8.37 0.67
C ASN A 246 2.50 7.48 0.51
N VAL A 247 1.31 8.06 0.54
CA VAL A 247 0.05 7.32 0.47
C VAL A 247 -0.25 6.86 -0.95
N PHE A 248 -0.59 5.58 -1.08
CA PHE A 248 -1.03 4.98 -2.33
C PHE A 248 -2.55 4.87 -2.39
N LEU A 249 -3.14 5.35 -3.48
CA LEU A 249 -4.55 5.23 -3.79
C LEU A 249 -4.72 4.29 -4.98
N TYR A 250 -5.35 3.13 -4.76
CA TYR A 250 -5.66 2.22 -5.86
C TYR A 250 -6.76 2.84 -6.73
N TYR A 251 -6.55 2.88 -8.06
CA TYR A 251 -7.50 3.52 -8.97
C TYR A 251 -8.91 2.98 -8.78
N GLY A 252 -9.89 3.87 -8.79
CA GLY A 252 -11.29 3.55 -8.58
C GLY A 252 -11.73 3.52 -7.11
N GLU A 253 -10.82 3.56 -6.13
CA GLU A 253 -11.19 3.76 -4.72
C GLU A 253 -11.82 5.13 -4.51
N GLU A 254 -11.38 6.14 -5.27
CA GLU A 254 -11.96 7.49 -5.30
C GLU A 254 -13.39 7.54 -5.83
N LEU A 255 -13.85 6.48 -6.47
CA LEU A 255 -15.25 6.32 -6.91
C LEU A 255 -16.03 5.31 -6.06
N GLY A 256 -15.39 4.64 -5.13
CA GLY A 256 -15.99 3.51 -4.44
C GLY A 256 -16.31 2.34 -5.39
N MET A 257 -15.46 2.07 -6.37
CA MET A 257 -15.63 0.93 -7.26
C MET A 257 -15.65 -0.38 -6.48
N LYS A 258 -16.36 -1.37 -7.00
CA LYS A 258 -16.37 -2.74 -6.48
C LYS A 258 -15.48 -3.65 -7.31
N GLY A 259 -15.09 -4.76 -6.70
CA GLY A 259 -14.33 -5.84 -7.31
C GLY A 259 -13.72 -6.71 -6.23
N SER A 260 -14.05 -8.00 -6.21
CA SER A 260 -13.55 -8.95 -5.22
C SER A 260 -13.63 -10.38 -5.75
N GLY A 261 -13.06 -11.32 -5.00
CA GLY A 261 -13.00 -12.72 -5.40
C GLY A 261 -11.88 -12.95 -6.40
N LYS A 262 -12.20 -13.12 -7.68
CA LYS A 262 -11.23 -13.31 -8.75
C LYS A 262 -10.34 -12.07 -8.93
N ASP A 263 -9.11 -12.29 -9.38
CA ASP A 263 -8.16 -11.21 -9.65
C ASP A 263 -8.65 -10.25 -10.75
N GLU A 264 -9.32 -10.79 -11.76
CA GLU A 264 -9.90 -10.03 -12.85
C GLU A 264 -10.92 -9.01 -12.36
N ASN A 265 -11.71 -9.36 -11.34
CA ASN A 265 -12.71 -8.45 -10.75
C ASN A 265 -12.07 -7.26 -10.02
N LYS A 266 -10.93 -7.49 -9.37
CA LYS A 266 -10.18 -6.45 -8.66
C LYS A 266 -9.55 -5.44 -9.64
N ARG A 267 -9.31 -5.89 -10.89
CA ARG A 267 -8.68 -5.15 -11.99
C ARG A 267 -9.69 -4.68 -13.04
N ALA A 268 -10.97 -4.51 -12.63
CA ALA A 268 -12.02 -3.99 -13.50
C ALA A 268 -11.63 -2.62 -14.08
N PRO A 269 -12.04 -2.30 -15.33
CA PRO A 269 -11.78 -1.00 -15.94
C PRO A 269 -12.32 0.14 -15.09
N MET A 270 -11.66 1.30 -15.17
CA MET A 270 -12.13 2.51 -14.51
C MET A 270 -13.56 2.84 -14.95
N TYR A 271 -14.41 3.13 -13.98
CA TYR A 271 -15.85 3.39 -14.21
C TYR A 271 -16.07 4.86 -14.58
N TRP A 272 -15.67 5.20 -15.84
CA TRP A 272 -15.76 6.57 -16.35
C TRP A 272 -17.19 7.05 -16.54
N SER A 273 -18.06 6.22 -17.15
CA SER A 273 -19.45 6.54 -17.40
C SER A 273 -20.35 5.33 -17.17
N LYS A 274 -21.61 5.60 -16.86
CA LYS A 274 -22.64 4.59 -16.62
C LYS A 274 -22.97 3.75 -17.86
N ASP A 275 -22.96 4.40 -19.02
CA ASP A 275 -23.32 3.77 -20.29
C ASP A 275 -22.18 2.95 -20.91
N GLY A 276 -20.98 3.00 -20.31
CA GLY A 276 -19.83 2.26 -20.79
C GLY A 276 -19.25 2.77 -22.11
N ASN A 277 -19.64 3.97 -22.54
CA ASN A 277 -19.29 4.55 -23.84
C ASN A 277 -18.39 5.79 -23.75
N ALA A 278 -17.89 6.14 -22.56
CA ALA A 278 -16.98 7.29 -22.42
C ALA A 278 -15.68 7.06 -23.19
N GLU A 279 -15.10 8.14 -23.71
CA GLU A 279 -13.77 8.11 -24.33
C GLU A 279 -12.74 7.57 -23.32
N GLY A 280 -11.91 6.62 -23.75
CA GLY A 280 -10.90 5.99 -22.90
C GLY A 280 -11.39 4.77 -22.10
N MET A 281 -12.66 4.39 -22.18
CA MET A 281 -13.11 3.12 -21.61
C MET A 281 -12.49 1.93 -22.32
N CYS A 282 -11.99 0.98 -21.54
CA CYS A 282 -11.45 -0.27 -22.04
C CYS A 282 -12.33 -1.45 -21.61
N LYS A 283 -12.12 -2.59 -22.23
CA LYS A 283 -12.73 -3.85 -21.82
C LYS A 283 -12.01 -4.37 -20.57
N GLY A 284 -12.75 -5.00 -19.66
CA GLY A 284 -12.17 -5.72 -18.55
C GLY A 284 -11.38 -6.96 -18.98
N PRO A 285 -10.64 -7.58 -18.06
CA PRO A 285 -10.00 -8.87 -18.27
C PRO A 285 -11.01 -9.92 -18.78
N ALA A 286 -10.54 -10.90 -19.54
CA ALA A 286 -11.41 -11.86 -20.25
C ALA A 286 -12.33 -12.67 -19.32
N ASP A 287 -11.83 -13.00 -18.13
CA ASP A 287 -12.56 -13.84 -17.16
C ASP A 287 -13.21 -13.03 -16.02
N MET A 288 -13.29 -11.69 -16.17
CA MET A 288 -13.98 -10.82 -15.22
C MET A 288 -15.48 -11.17 -15.17
N ASP A 289 -16.02 -11.24 -13.95
CA ASP A 289 -17.44 -11.45 -13.76
C ASP A 289 -18.28 -10.23 -14.17
N ASP A 290 -19.50 -10.44 -14.57
CA ASP A 290 -20.48 -9.35 -14.75
C ASP A 290 -21.05 -8.96 -13.38
N PHE A 291 -20.67 -7.76 -12.90
CA PHE A 291 -21.19 -7.21 -11.64
C PHE A 291 -21.50 -5.72 -11.77
N ARG A 292 -22.47 -5.27 -10.98
CA ARG A 292 -22.83 -3.84 -10.95
C ARG A 292 -21.98 -3.10 -9.92
N MET A 293 -21.54 -1.90 -10.29
CA MET A 293 -20.98 -0.95 -9.33
C MET A 293 -22.00 -0.55 -8.29
N LYS A 294 -21.55 -0.21 -7.09
CA LYS A 294 -22.41 0.16 -5.96
C LYS A 294 -22.76 1.64 -5.98
N PHE A 295 -21.84 2.44 -6.44
CA PHE A 295 -21.93 3.90 -6.53
C PHE A 295 -21.88 4.33 -7.99
N ASP A 296 -22.16 5.58 -8.24
CA ASP A 296 -22.25 6.17 -9.57
C ASP A 296 -20.89 6.24 -10.29
N SER A 297 -20.91 6.49 -11.58
CA SER A 297 -19.73 6.67 -12.42
C SER A 297 -19.00 7.99 -12.15
N LEU A 298 -17.78 8.14 -12.65
CA LEU A 298 -17.02 9.38 -12.50
C LEU A 298 -17.80 10.60 -13.03
N GLU A 299 -18.43 10.48 -14.21
CA GLU A 299 -19.22 11.58 -14.81
C GLU A 299 -20.31 12.06 -13.85
N GLU A 300 -21.05 11.14 -13.26
CA GLU A 300 -22.13 11.46 -12.32
C GLU A 300 -21.57 12.02 -11.00
N GLN A 301 -20.52 11.38 -10.45
CA GLN A 301 -19.92 11.81 -9.19
C GLN A 301 -19.21 13.16 -9.26
N GLN A 302 -18.73 13.60 -10.43
CA GLN A 302 -18.16 14.93 -10.60
C GLN A 302 -19.18 16.04 -10.41
N GLU A 303 -20.44 15.81 -10.76
CA GLU A 303 -21.55 16.76 -10.64
C GLU A 303 -22.23 16.74 -9.25
N ASP A 304 -22.00 15.67 -8.49
CA ASP A 304 -22.54 15.52 -7.14
C ASP A 304 -21.51 15.98 -6.08
N PRO A 305 -21.72 17.12 -5.39
CA PRO A 305 -20.80 17.65 -4.40
C PRO A 305 -20.58 16.70 -3.21
N ASP A 306 -21.57 15.84 -2.92
CA ASP A 306 -21.55 14.93 -1.79
C ASP A 306 -21.04 13.52 -2.18
N SER A 307 -20.59 13.33 -3.42
CA SER A 307 -20.07 12.05 -3.91
C SER A 307 -18.78 11.61 -3.21
N ILE A 308 -18.45 10.30 -3.33
CA ILE A 308 -17.16 9.75 -2.86
C ILE A 308 -15.99 10.46 -3.57
N TYR A 309 -16.10 10.70 -4.87
CA TYR A 309 -15.08 11.39 -5.66
C TYR A 309 -14.76 12.80 -5.10
N ASN A 310 -15.78 13.61 -4.89
CA ASN A 310 -15.57 14.97 -4.39
C ASN A 310 -15.09 14.97 -2.94
N TYR A 311 -15.53 14.03 -2.13
CA TYR A 311 -15.01 13.83 -0.77
C TYR A 311 -13.51 13.45 -0.78
N VAL A 312 -13.10 12.45 -1.55
CA VAL A 312 -11.69 12.03 -1.67
C VAL A 312 -10.83 13.18 -2.20
N LYS A 313 -11.32 13.92 -3.19
CA LYS A 313 -10.66 15.13 -3.70
C LYS A 313 -10.45 16.19 -2.60
N GLN A 314 -11.42 16.36 -1.71
CA GLN A 314 -11.28 17.25 -0.56
C GLN A 314 -10.24 16.75 0.44
N VAL A 315 -10.23 15.46 0.75
CA VAL A 315 -9.21 14.85 1.63
C VAL A 315 -7.80 15.09 1.10
N ILE A 316 -7.59 14.82 -0.19
CA ILE A 316 -6.28 15.04 -0.85
C ILE A 316 -5.90 16.52 -0.79
N ARG A 317 -6.86 17.43 -0.99
CA ARG A 317 -6.61 18.88 -0.87
C ARG A 317 -6.19 19.27 0.53
N VAL A 318 -6.89 18.80 1.57
CA VAL A 318 -6.56 19.07 2.98
C VAL A 318 -5.16 18.53 3.31
N ARG A 319 -4.85 17.28 2.90
CA ARG A 319 -3.51 16.70 3.07
C ARG A 319 -2.42 17.56 2.42
N ASN A 320 -2.62 17.98 1.17
CA ASN A 320 -1.62 18.76 0.42
C ASN A 320 -1.44 20.19 0.95
N GLN A 321 -2.49 20.78 1.53
CA GLN A 321 -2.42 22.09 2.18
C GLN A 321 -1.72 22.02 3.53
N ASN A 322 -1.63 20.85 4.15
CA ASN A 322 -1.04 20.63 5.47
C ASN A 322 0.08 19.57 5.39
N PRO A 323 1.30 19.90 4.94
CA PRO A 323 2.42 18.94 4.80
C PRO A 323 2.75 18.18 6.09
N VAL A 324 2.41 18.73 7.24
CA VAL A 324 2.53 18.09 8.56
C VAL A 324 1.78 16.76 8.62
N ILE A 325 0.68 16.60 7.87
CA ILE A 325 -0.04 15.31 7.79
C ILE A 325 0.83 14.21 7.19
N ALA A 326 1.57 14.55 6.13
CA ALA A 326 2.41 13.58 5.43
C ALA A 326 3.75 13.31 6.11
N ARG A 327 4.36 14.35 6.70
CA ARG A 327 5.74 14.33 7.17
C ARG A 327 5.89 14.30 8.68
N GLY A 328 4.81 14.60 9.40
CA GLY A 328 4.83 14.76 10.85
C GLY A 328 4.92 13.45 11.62
N THR A 329 5.62 13.51 12.74
CA THR A 329 5.55 12.46 13.77
C THR A 329 4.19 12.47 14.44
N THR A 330 3.65 11.30 14.71
CA THR A 330 2.36 11.10 15.36
C THR A 330 2.52 10.95 16.86
N ALA A 331 1.65 11.61 17.64
CA ALA A 331 1.44 11.30 19.04
C ALA A 331 -0.04 11.00 19.27
N TYR A 332 -0.34 9.82 19.78
CA TYR A 332 -1.68 9.40 20.18
C TYR A 332 -2.11 10.10 21.48
N LEU A 333 -3.31 10.65 21.50
CA LEU A 333 -3.85 11.37 22.65
C LEU A 333 -4.91 10.52 23.37
N GLU A 334 -4.47 9.59 24.23
CA GLU A 334 -5.32 8.62 24.92
C GLU A 334 -6.45 9.32 25.71
N GLN A 335 -6.14 10.41 26.41
CA GLN A 335 -7.10 11.15 27.25
C GLN A 335 -8.27 11.72 26.46
N TYR A 336 -8.07 12.02 25.16
CA TYR A 336 -9.05 12.65 24.27
C TYR A 336 -9.62 11.68 23.24
N SER A 337 -9.33 10.40 23.38
CA SER A 337 -9.77 9.32 22.50
C SER A 337 -10.74 8.39 23.22
N GLY A 338 -11.56 7.68 22.45
CA GLY A 338 -12.55 6.74 22.96
C GLY A 338 -12.90 5.63 21.98
N GLU A 339 -13.96 4.90 22.28
CA GLU A 339 -14.43 3.78 21.45
C GLU A 339 -14.75 4.22 20.00
N GLN A 340 -15.40 5.37 19.86
CA GLN A 340 -15.94 5.89 18.62
C GLN A 340 -15.12 7.04 18.02
N CYS A 341 -14.19 7.62 18.79
CA CYS A 341 -13.40 8.77 18.34
C CYS A 341 -11.92 8.57 18.64
N PHE A 342 -11.08 9.14 17.80
CA PHE A 342 -9.65 9.24 18.03
C PHE A 342 -9.18 10.70 18.03
N ALA A 343 -8.12 10.94 18.79
CA ALA A 343 -7.38 12.19 18.80
C ALA A 343 -5.89 11.87 18.65
N LEU A 344 -5.22 12.57 17.75
CA LEU A 344 -3.77 12.49 17.59
C LEU A 344 -3.20 13.84 17.17
N THR A 345 -1.95 14.08 17.51
CA THR A 345 -1.20 15.23 16.96
C THR A 345 -0.20 14.79 15.92
N ARG A 346 0.13 15.72 15.02
CA ARG A 346 1.24 15.63 14.09
C ARG A 346 2.17 16.82 14.27
N SER A 347 3.47 16.57 14.26
CA SER A 347 4.49 17.60 14.43
C SER A 347 5.59 17.46 13.38
N TYR A 348 5.89 18.54 12.65
CA TYR A 348 6.92 18.59 11.62
C TYR A 348 7.49 20.00 11.50
N GLU A 349 8.84 20.15 11.66
CA GLU A 349 9.56 21.43 11.50
C GLU A 349 8.94 22.61 12.27
N GLY A 350 8.46 22.35 13.48
CA GLY A 350 7.85 23.37 14.34
C GLY A 350 6.38 23.63 14.07
N SER A 351 5.80 23.08 13.01
CA SER A 351 4.36 23.12 12.75
C SER A 351 3.68 21.94 13.43
N ASN A 352 2.54 22.21 14.05
CA ASN A 352 1.79 21.22 14.82
C ASN A 352 0.30 21.27 14.45
N LEU A 353 -0.32 20.10 14.42
CA LEU A 353 -1.76 20.00 14.22
C LEU A 353 -2.38 18.89 15.07
N LEU A 354 -3.67 18.99 15.30
CA LEU A 354 -4.51 18.01 15.94
C LEU A 354 -5.48 17.43 14.90
N LEU A 355 -5.56 16.11 14.82
CA LEU A 355 -6.62 15.40 14.10
C LEU A 355 -7.57 14.80 15.13
N LEU A 356 -8.86 15.13 14.98
CA LEU A 356 -9.96 14.51 15.72
C LEU A 356 -10.84 13.78 14.72
N GLY A 357 -11.14 12.51 14.95
CA GLY A 357 -11.99 11.73 14.06
C GLY A 357 -13.07 10.97 14.81
N ASN A 358 -14.30 11.05 14.31
CA ASN A 358 -15.42 10.22 14.72
C ASN A 358 -15.66 9.14 13.66
N THR A 359 -15.48 7.88 14.04
CA THR A 359 -15.64 6.72 13.13
C THR A 359 -16.98 6.01 13.27
N SER A 360 -17.93 6.61 13.99
CA SER A 360 -19.25 6.05 14.28
C SER A 360 -20.38 6.74 13.53
N ALA A 361 -21.55 6.13 13.53
CA ALA A 361 -22.77 6.67 12.94
C ALA A 361 -23.49 7.71 13.83
N GLU A 362 -22.98 7.93 15.03
CA GLU A 362 -23.57 8.87 16.00
C GLU A 362 -22.61 10.04 16.25
N ALA A 363 -23.14 11.20 16.61
CA ALA A 363 -22.31 12.33 17.00
C ALA A 363 -21.56 12.06 18.32
N VAL A 364 -20.30 12.49 18.40
CA VAL A 364 -19.45 12.32 19.58
C VAL A 364 -18.88 13.66 20.02
N SER A 365 -18.97 13.95 21.33
CA SER A 365 -18.35 15.14 21.93
C SER A 365 -17.04 14.79 22.62
N VAL A 366 -15.99 15.56 22.31
CA VAL A 366 -14.66 15.46 22.91
C VAL A 366 -14.36 16.75 23.67
N ASP A 367 -14.06 16.63 24.96
CA ASP A 367 -13.62 17.77 25.78
C ASP A 367 -12.09 17.86 25.76
N LEU A 368 -11.57 18.88 25.12
CA LEU A 368 -10.15 19.17 24.95
C LEU A 368 -9.55 20.02 26.09
N THR A 369 -10.23 20.13 27.23
CA THR A 369 -9.74 20.88 28.39
C THR A 369 -8.32 20.42 28.79
N GLY A 370 -7.39 21.37 28.85
CA GLY A 370 -6.00 21.13 29.22
C GLY A 370 -5.10 20.65 28.07
N LEU A 371 -5.64 20.45 26.87
CA LEU A 371 -4.84 20.13 25.70
C LEU A 371 -4.07 21.38 25.21
N THR A 372 -2.80 21.16 24.89
CA THR A 372 -1.96 22.08 24.11
C THR A 372 -1.34 21.36 22.93
N VAL A 373 -1.26 22.02 21.79
CA VAL A 373 -0.66 21.53 20.55
C VAL A 373 0.39 22.55 20.12
N GLY A 374 1.68 22.18 20.08
CA GLY A 374 2.77 23.10 19.77
C GLY A 374 2.95 24.26 20.76
N GLY A 375 2.26 24.23 21.89
CA GLY A 375 2.21 25.34 22.88
C GLY A 375 0.94 26.16 22.83
N THR A 376 0.11 26.00 21.81
CA THR A 376 -1.18 26.67 21.63
C THR A 376 -2.29 25.90 22.35
N THR A 377 -3.12 26.58 23.13
CA THR A 377 -4.22 25.93 23.86
C THR A 377 -5.34 25.48 22.91
N ALA A 378 -6.08 24.44 23.30
CA ALA A 378 -7.18 23.94 22.47
C ALA A 378 -8.15 25.04 22.02
N GLU A 379 -8.42 26.04 22.84
CA GLU A 379 -9.34 27.15 22.54
C GLU A 379 -8.80 28.07 21.42
N GLU A 380 -7.48 28.19 21.32
CA GLU A 380 -6.79 29.08 20.35
C GLU A 380 -6.48 28.38 19.01
N LEU A 381 -6.60 27.07 18.95
CA LEU A 381 -6.39 26.34 17.69
C LEU A 381 -7.40 26.77 16.62
N VAL A 382 -6.90 27.00 15.41
CA VAL A 382 -7.72 27.37 14.25
C VAL A 382 -8.06 26.16 13.39
N LEU A 383 -9.12 26.28 12.60
CA LEU A 383 -9.56 25.26 11.66
C LEU A 383 -8.63 25.23 10.44
N LEU A 384 -7.96 24.11 10.23
CA LEU A 384 -7.10 23.84 9.06
C LEU A 384 -7.78 22.96 8.01
N GLY A 385 -8.75 22.15 8.42
CA GLY A 385 -9.50 21.29 7.53
C GLY A 385 -10.67 20.60 8.23
N GLU A 386 -11.68 20.30 7.45
CA GLU A 386 -12.89 19.60 7.89
C GLU A 386 -13.34 18.62 6.81
N LEU A 387 -13.72 17.43 7.20
CA LEU A 387 -14.13 16.34 6.33
C LEU A 387 -15.41 15.73 6.91
N TYR A 388 -16.53 15.95 6.24
CA TYR A 388 -17.84 15.43 6.64
C TYR A 388 -18.38 14.50 5.56
N THR A 389 -18.95 13.38 5.98
CA THR A 389 -19.57 12.43 5.04
C THR A 389 -21.05 12.70 4.80
N GLY A 390 -21.66 13.64 5.52
CA GLY A 390 -23.03 14.09 5.43
C GLY A 390 -23.13 15.61 5.56
N GLU A 391 -24.35 16.12 5.73
CA GLU A 391 -24.65 17.57 5.78
C GLU A 391 -24.30 18.25 7.14
N GLU A 392 -24.20 17.45 8.21
CA GLU A 392 -23.89 17.95 9.53
C GLU A 392 -22.41 18.34 9.65
N THR A 393 -22.16 19.44 10.37
CA THR A 393 -20.81 19.98 10.60
C THR A 393 -20.45 19.92 12.07
N ALA A 394 -19.15 19.96 12.38
CA ALA A 394 -18.68 19.96 13.75
C ALA A 394 -19.08 21.27 14.46
N GLU A 395 -19.47 21.17 15.72
CA GLU A 395 -19.74 22.30 16.60
C GLU A 395 -18.61 22.44 17.63
N ARG A 396 -18.21 23.68 17.92
CA ARG A 396 -17.19 23.98 18.91
C ARG A 396 -17.73 25.00 19.93
N ALA A 397 -17.70 24.59 21.21
CA ALA A 397 -18.10 25.42 22.34
C ALA A 397 -16.99 25.45 23.39
N GLY A 398 -16.09 26.43 23.31
CA GLY A 398 -14.88 26.49 24.13
C GLY A 398 -13.94 25.33 23.81
N THR A 399 -13.63 24.50 24.81
CA THR A 399 -12.80 23.29 24.64
C THR A 399 -13.59 22.10 24.17
N VAL A 400 -14.92 22.11 24.16
CA VAL A 400 -15.74 20.97 23.72
C VAL A 400 -15.98 21.05 22.22
N VAL A 401 -15.63 19.98 21.54
CA VAL A 401 -15.86 19.75 20.10
C VAL A 401 -16.85 18.61 19.93
N THR A 402 -17.97 18.87 19.25
CA THR A 402 -18.92 17.83 18.86
C THR A 402 -18.71 17.49 17.39
N LEU A 403 -18.31 16.26 17.13
CA LEU A 403 -18.07 15.71 15.81
C LEU A 403 -19.31 14.99 15.31
N PRO A 404 -19.88 15.33 14.15
CA PRO A 404 -20.97 14.54 13.58
C PRO A 404 -20.51 13.13 13.14
N ALA A 405 -21.45 12.31 12.72
CA ALA A 405 -21.16 10.96 12.25
C ALA A 405 -20.09 10.93 11.13
N TYR A 406 -19.15 10.02 11.21
CA TYR A 406 -18.11 9.79 10.19
C TYR A 406 -17.43 11.10 9.72
N SER A 407 -16.79 11.78 10.64
CA SER A 407 -16.17 13.08 10.38
C SER A 407 -14.75 13.18 10.91
N ILE A 408 -13.95 14.06 10.28
CA ILE A 408 -12.60 14.40 10.75
C ILE A 408 -12.47 15.91 10.79
N LEU A 409 -11.94 16.42 11.88
CA LEU A 409 -11.60 17.82 12.08
C LEU A 409 -10.09 17.95 12.27
N ILE A 410 -9.47 18.86 11.54
CA ILE A 410 -8.06 19.17 11.65
C ILE A 410 -7.93 20.59 12.17
N LEU A 411 -7.31 20.70 13.35
CA LEU A 411 -7.04 21.97 14.03
C LEU A 411 -5.54 22.16 14.14
N GLY A 412 -5.07 23.41 14.12
CA GLY A 412 -3.65 23.70 14.27
C GLY A 412 -3.38 25.13 14.69
N GLU A 413 -2.11 25.48 14.73
CA GLU A 413 -1.65 26.84 14.97
C GLU A 413 -1.94 27.73 13.75
N GLU A 414 -2.10 29.05 13.97
CA GLU A 414 -2.33 30.04 12.91
C GLU A 414 -1.08 30.25 12.02
#